data_f44be9979c9e19d2a6fd022e0e42297c
#
_entry.id   f44be9979c9e19d2a6fd022e0e42297c
#
_cell.length_a   1.000
_cell.length_b   1.000
_cell.length_c   1.000
_cell.angle_alpha   90.00
_cell.angle_beta   90.00
_cell.angle_gamma   90.00
#
_symmetry.space_group_name_H-M   'P 1'
#
loop_
_entity.id
_entity.type
_entity.pdbx_description
1 polymer ?
#
loop_
_entity_poly.entity_id
_entity_poly.type
_entity_poly.pdbx_seq_one_letter_code
_entity_poly.pdbx_strand_id
1 'polypeptide(L)'
;YRGLQTCGSVTACPVCAAKIRQARAEEIDEGLARHLSDGGGAVFLTLTMPHDAGMGLEAVWGAVSGSWASLVSGRHRATLRDRFGLVGYVRSTEVTHGRAGWHPHLHVLLFTDRHLGLDDLAALHLFVRERWIRRVVALGFRAPGIHTGVRILPVTGADGMGAYLTKVGDDEGPAHTPGVELARWDLKRGRSWGSRSPFRILE
;
A
#
# COMPACT_ATOMS: atom_id res chain seq x y z
N TYR A 1 -28.49 6.77 21.48
CA TYR A 1 -28.76 5.34 21.28
C TYR A 1 -27.65 4.55 21.96
N ARG A 2 -27.96 3.78 23.02
CA ARG A 2 -27.06 2.82 23.66
C ARG A 2 -27.48 1.41 23.28
N GLY A 3 -26.52 0.48 23.06
CA GLY A 3 -26.84 -0.94 22.88
C GLY A 3 -27.10 -1.38 21.44
N LEU A 4 -26.74 -0.57 20.43
CA LEU A 4 -26.77 -1.04 19.05
C LEU A 4 -25.68 -2.11 18.85
N GLN A 5 -26.11 -3.28 18.43
CA GLN A 5 -25.20 -4.36 18.07
C GLN A 5 -24.44 -3.97 16.79
N THR A 6 -23.10 -3.96 16.87
CA THR A 6 -22.25 -3.68 15.72
C THR A 6 -21.85 -4.98 15.05
N CYS A 7 -21.93 -5.05 13.71
CA CYS A 7 -21.57 -6.28 12.97
C CYS A 7 -20.05 -6.54 12.93
N GLY A 8 -19.21 -5.55 13.27
CA GLY A 8 -17.74 -5.68 13.24
C GLY A 8 -17.12 -5.87 11.86
N SER A 9 -17.90 -5.83 10.79
CA SER A 9 -17.39 -6.06 9.44
C SER A 9 -16.61 -4.85 8.91
N VAL A 10 -15.35 -5.09 8.56
CA VAL A 10 -14.45 -4.09 7.97
C VAL A 10 -14.75 -3.88 6.47
N THR A 11 -15.42 -4.84 5.84
CA THR A 11 -15.65 -4.85 4.40
C THR A 11 -17.08 -4.56 4.00
N ALA A 12 -18.06 -4.97 4.79
CA ALA A 12 -19.47 -4.89 4.41
C ALA A 12 -20.27 -3.77 5.12
N CYS A 13 -19.83 -3.34 6.30
CA CYS A 13 -20.56 -2.33 7.07
C CYS A 13 -19.82 -0.97 7.03
N PRO A 14 -20.38 0.08 6.40
CA PRO A 14 -19.70 1.38 6.30
C PRO A 14 -19.42 2.01 7.66
N VAL A 15 -20.32 1.83 8.64
CA VAL A 15 -20.16 2.37 10.00
C VAL A 15 -19.05 1.68 10.77
N CYS A 16 -19.03 0.32 10.78
CA CYS A 16 -18.00 -0.44 11.46
C CYS A 16 -16.66 -0.28 10.74
N ALA A 17 -16.66 -0.30 9.40
CA ALA A 17 -15.47 -0.12 8.60
C ALA A 17 -14.77 1.22 8.89
N ALA A 18 -15.50 2.33 8.92
CA ALA A 18 -14.94 3.65 9.20
C ALA A 18 -14.28 3.72 10.57
N LYS A 19 -14.93 3.21 11.62
CA LYS A 19 -14.39 3.19 12.99
C LYS A 19 -13.15 2.31 13.13
N ILE A 20 -13.20 1.08 12.59
CA ILE A 20 -12.08 0.13 12.68
C ILE A 20 -10.87 0.66 11.91
N ARG A 21 -11.10 1.24 10.72
CA ARG A 21 -10.02 1.79 9.91
C ARG A 21 -9.38 3.01 10.53
N GLN A 22 -10.18 3.86 11.18
CA GLN A 22 -9.64 5.01 11.91
C GLN A 22 -8.73 4.55 13.05
N ALA A 23 -9.18 3.64 13.89
CA ALA A 23 -8.38 3.09 14.99
C ALA A 23 -7.08 2.44 14.46
N ARG A 24 -7.16 1.68 13.36
CA ARG A 24 -5.97 1.08 12.74
C ARG A 24 -5.01 2.11 12.15
N ALA A 25 -5.51 3.22 11.61
CA ALA A 25 -4.65 4.30 11.12
C ALA A 25 -3.82 4.89 12.28
N GLU A 26 -4.49 5.17 13.40
CA GLU A 26 -3.86 5.67 14.61
C GLU A 26 -2.83 4.69 15.19
N GLU A 27 -3.16 3.40 15.29
CA GLU A 27 -2.24 2.35 15.73
C GLU A 27 -0.98 2.26 14.84
N ILE A 28 -1.14 2.39 13.51
CA ILE A 28 -0.01 2.36 12.57
C ILE A 28 0.87 3.59 12.76
N ASP A 29 0.27 4.77 12.89
CA ASP A 29 1.01 6.04 13.04
C ASP A 29 1.74 6.09 14.39
N GLU A 30 1.12 5.64 15.48
CA GLU A 30 1.78 5.52 16.79
C GLU A 30 2.92 4.51 16.76
N GLY A 31 2.70 3.33 16.18
CA GLY A 31 3.73 2.29 16.02
C GLY A 31 4.92 2.78 15.18
N LEU A 32 4.63 3.52 14.09
CA LEU A 32 5.65 4.13 13.24
C LEU A 32 6.45 5.19 14.01
N ALA A 33 5.77 6.11 14.70
CA ALA A 33 6.44 7.16 15.47
C ALA A 33 7.39 6.57 16.54
N ARG A 34 6.93 5.53 17.24
CA ARG A 34 7.75 4.80 18.22
C ARG A 34 8.96 4.15 17.56
N HIS A 35 8.75 3.41 16.46
CA HIS A 35 9.84 2.73 15.75
C HIS A 35 10.92 3.69 15.26
N LEU A 36 10.51 4.85 14.71
CA LEU A 36 11.44 5.90 14.28
C LEU A 36 12.18 6.52 15.47
N SER A 37 11.51 6.76 16.60
CA SER A 37 12.15 7.31 17.81
C SER A 37 13.18 6.36 18.43
N ASP A 38 13.00 5.06 18.26
CA ASP A 38 13.91 4.01 18.70
C ASP A 38 15.11 3.79 17.73
N GLY A 39 15.24 4.66 16.71
CA GLY A 39 16.34 4.63 15.73
C GLY A 39 16.10 3.75 14.50
N GLY A 40 14.93 3.13 14.40
CA GLY A 40 14.52 2.40 13.22
C GLY A 40 14.27 3.30 12.01
N GLY A 41 14.12 2.68 10.85
CA GLY A 41 13.73 3.37 9.61
C GLY A 41 12.41 2.84 9.06
N ALA A 42 11.82 3.59 8.15
CA ALA A 42 10.63 3.14 7.44
C ALA A 42 10.64 3.56 5.98
N VAL A 43 10.06 2.70 5.13
CA VAL A 43 9.96 2.93 3.69
C VAL A 43 8.56 2.57 3.21
N PHE A 44 7.93 3.48 2.50
CA PHE A 44 6.62 3.25 1.91
C PHE A 44 6.74 2.79 0.46
N LEU A 45 6.12 1.64 0.16
CA LEU A 45 6.07 1.07 -1.19
C LEU A 45 4.67 1.20 -1.77
N THR A 46 4.59 1.54 -3.06
CA THR A 46 3.38 1.32 -3.86
C THR A 46 3.72 0.39 -5.01
N LEU A 47 2.99 -0.72 -5.10
CA LEU A 47 3.18 -1.75 -6.10
C LEU A 47 1.94 -1.88 -6.96
N THR A 48 2.11 -1.72 -8.27
CA THR A 48 1.02 -1.79 -9.24
C THR A 48 1.37 -2.74 -10.39
N MET A 49 0.36 -3.18 -11.11
CA MET A 49 0.54 -3.98 -12.32
C MET A 49 -0.39 -3.49 -13.43
N PRO A 50 -0.05 -3.70 -14.71
CA PRO A 50 -0.94 -3.43 -15.82
C PRO A 50 -2.19 -4.30 -15.75
N HIS A 51 -3.32 -3.72 -16.08
CA HIS A 51 -4.62 -4.37 -16.19
C HIS A 51 -5.41 -3.77 -17.36
N ASP A 52 -6.46 -4.43 -17.76
CA ASP A 52 -7.42 -3.93 -18.75
C ASP A 52 -8.85 -4.33 -18.38
N ALA A 53 -9.82 -3.79 -19.11
CA ALA A 53 -11.24 -3.98 -18.82
C ALA A 53 -11.74 -5.43 -18.97
N GLY A 54 -10.99 -6.29 -19.69
CA GLY A 54 -11.32 -7.68 -19.87
C GLY A 54 -10.86 -8.59 -18.72
N MET A 55 -10.04 -8.07 -17.80
CA MET A 55 -9.49 -8.85 -16.70
C MET A 55 -10.45 -8.88 -15.51
N GLY A 56 -10.76 -10.09 -15.01
CA GLY A 56 -11.55 -10.28 -13.78
C GLY A 56 -10.76 -9.90 -12.53
N LEU A 57 -11.46 -9.41 -11.49
CA LEU A 57 -10.84 -9.03 -10.22
C LEU A 57 -10.02 -10.16 -9.59
N GLU A 58 -10.53 -11.40 -9.61
CA GLU A 58 -9.83 -12.55 -9.03
C GLU A 58 -8.45 -12.75 -9.65
N ALA A 59 -8.34 -12.65 -10.98
CA ALA A 59 -7.07 -12.83 -11.69
C ALA A 59 -6.05 -11.73 -11.31
N VAL A 60 -6.46 -10.45 -11.37
CA VAL A 60 -5.56 -9.34 -11.06
C VAL A 60 -5.22 -9.27 -9.57
N TRP A 61 -6.16 -9.57 -8.68
CA TRP A 61 -5.92 -9.68 -7.24
C TRP A 61 -4.97 -10.83 -6.91
N GLY A 62 -5.21 -12.01 -7.50
CA GLY A 62 -4.34 -13.17 -7.34
C GLY A 62 -2.90 -12.90 -7.80
N ALA A 63 -2.74 -12.20 -8.92
CA ALA A 63 -1.43 -11.81 -9.42
C ALA A 63 -0.71 -10.84 -8.49
N VAL A 64 -1.38 -9.78 -8.01
CA VAL A 64 -0.81 -8.82 -7.05
C VAL A 64 -0.42 -9.52 -5.75
N SER A 65 -1.33 -10.31 -5.18
CA SER A 65 -1.11 -11.01 -3.91
C SER A 65 -0.01 -12.07 -4.01
N GLY A 66 0.00 -12.85 -5.09
CA GLY A 66 1.02 -13.88 -5.34
C GLY A 66 2.40 -13.29 -5.63
N SER A 67 2.46 -12.13 -6.30
CA SER A 67 3.72 -11.43 -6.54
C SER A 67 4.32 -10.89 -5.23
N TRP A 68 3.49 -10.33 -4.36
CA TRP A 68 3.90 -9.92 -3.02
C TRP A 68 4.38 -11.10 -2.17
N ALA A 69 3.60 -12.18 -2.11
CA ALA A 69 3.98 -13.37 -1.33
C ALA A 69 5.34 -13.93 -1.76
N SER A 70 5.63 -13.94 -3.07
CA SER A 70 6.93 -14.34 -3.61
C SER A 70 8.06 -13.40 -3.18
N LEU A 71 7.80 -12.08 -3.12
CA LEU A 71 8.79 -11.07 -2.73
C LEU A 71 9.20 -11.20 -1.25
N VAL A 72 8.26 -11.52 -0.38
CA VAL A 72 8.48 -11.59 1.08
C VAL A 72 8.66 -13.01 1.62
N SER A 73 9.02 -13.96 0.76
CA SER A 73 9.25 -15.36 1.16
C SER A 73 10.65 -15.85 0.79
N GLY A 74 11.06 -16.95 1.40
CA GLY A 74 12.30 -17.66 1.11
C GLY A 74 13.53 -16.74 1.09
N ARG A 75 14.39 -16.93 0.07
CA ARG A 75 15.63 -16.15 -0.08
C ARG A 75 15.42 -14.65 -0.27
N HIS A 76 14.28 -14.23 -0.85
CA HIS A 76 14.00 -12.81 -1.03
C HIS A 76 13.77 -12.12 0.32
N ARG A 77 13.03 -12.79 1.23
CA ARG A 77 12.86 -12.30 2.61
C ARG A 77 14.19 -12.24 3.35
N ALA A 78 15.04 -13.24 3.19
CA ALA A 78 16.39 -13.22 3.77
C ALA A 78 17.18 -12.02 3.27
N THR A 79 17.19 -11.75 1.95
CA THR A 79 17.85 -10.56 1.40
C THR A 79 17.27 -9.25 1.94
N LEU A 80 15.94 -9.14 2.06
CA LEU A 80 15.30 -7.95 2.63
C LEU A 80 15.75 -7.72 4.09
N ARG A 81 15.82 -8.78 4.86
CA ARG A 81 16.30 -8.72 6.25
C ARG A 81 17.80 -8.41 6.34
N ASP A 82 18.63 -9.20 5.65
CA ASP A 82 20.08 -9.19 5.87
C ASP A 82 20.76 -7.98 5.22
N ARG A 83 20.23 -7.49 4.09
CA ARG A 83 20.80 -6.36 3.38
C ARG A 83 20.14 -5.03 3.74
N PHE A 84 18.83 -5.01 3.90
CA PHE A 84 18.06 -3.78 4.11
C PHE A 84 17.51 -3.64 5.53
N GLY A 85 17.82 -4.59 6.41
CA GLY A 85 17.40 -4.56 7.81
C GLY A 85 15.90 -4.69 8.02
N LEU A 86 15.18 -5.42 7.14
CA LEU A 86 13.73 -5.58 7.26
C LEU A 86 13.36 -6.27 8.58
N VAL A 87 12.66 -5.56 9.46
CA VAL A 87 12.11 -6.07 10.74
C VAL A 87 10.69 -6.59 10.57
N GLY A 88 9.88 -5.84 9.80
CA GLY A 88 8.48 -6.18 9.58
C GLY A 88 7.83 -5.29 8.52
N TYR A 89 6.55 -5.52 8.28
CA TYR A 89 5.78 -4.68 7.38
C TYR A 89 4.28 -4.67 7.70
N VAL A 90 3.63 -3.58 7.36
CA VAL A 90 2.17 -3.48 7.26
C VAL A 90 1.79 -3.31 5.79
N ARG A 91 0.81 -4.05 5.31
CA ARG A 91 0.32 -3.90 3.94
C ARG A 91 -1.17 -3.67 3.88
N SER A 92 -1.58 -2.88 2.92
CA SER A 92 -2.98 -2.70 2.53
C SER A 92 -3.13 -2.92 1.03
N THR A 93 -4.25 -3.48 0.63
CA THR A 93 -4.60 -3.58 -0.79
C THR A 93 -5.73 -2.61 -1.07
N GLU A 94 -5.51 -1.71 -1.99
CA GLU A 94 -6.55 -0.84 -2.52
C GLU A 94 -7.04 -1.43 -3.84
N VAL A 95 -8.37 -1.43 -4.03
CA VAL A 95 -9.00 -1.85 -5.28
C VAL A 95 -9.90 -0.74 -5.75
N THR A 96 -9.71 -0.31 -6.99
CA THR A 96 -10.62 0.60 -7.68
C THR A 96 -11.10 -0.05 -8.97
N HIS A 97 -12.24 0.40 -9.49
CA HIS A 97 -12.77 -0.02 -10.78
C HIS A 97 -13.08 1.21 -11.61
N GLY A 98 -12.63 1.22 -12.85
CA GLY A 98 -12.82 2.31 -13.79
C GLY A 98 -12.93 1.84 -15.23
N ARG A 99 -12.75 2.73 -16.20
CA ARG A 99 -12.81 2.41 -17.64
C ARG A 99 -11.81 1.32 -18.07
N ALA A 100 -10.67 1.24 -17.38
CA ALA A 100 -9.64 0.22 -17.62
C ALA A 100 -9.85 -1.07 -16.81
N GLY A 101 -11.02 -1.27 -16.17
CA GLY A 101 -11.33 -2.42 -15.35
C GLY A 101 -10.86 -2.31 -13.90
N TRP A 102 -10.62 -3.45 -13.28
CA TRP A 102 -10.19 -3.57 -11.90
C TRP A 102 -8.72 -3.19 -11.72
N HIS A 103 -8.45 -2.28 -10.79
CA HIS A 103 -7.12 -1.78 -10.49
C HIS A 103 -6.74 -2.05 -9.03
N PRO A 104 -6.26 -3.25 -8.70
CA PRO A 104 -5.67 -3.51 -7.40
C PRO A 104 -4.23 -3.02 -7.34
N HIS A 105 -3.88 -2.37 -6.25
CA HIS A 105 -2.49 -2.05 -5.93
C HIS A 105 -2.21 -2.22 -4.44
N LEU A 106 -0.96 -2.48 -4.11
CA LEU A 106 -0.52 -2.63 -2.74
C LEU A 106 0.15 -1.36 -2.27
N HIS A 107 -0.23 -0.93 -1.08
CA HIS A 107 0.51 -0.01 -0.25
C HIS A 107 1.17 -0.80 0.87
N VAL A 108 2.46 -0.65 1.04
CA VAL A 108 3.23 -1.38 2.04
C VAL A 108 4.14 -0.43 2.78
N LEU A 109 4.06 -0.43 4.10
CA LEU A 109 5.01 0.21 4.98
C LEU A 109 6.01 -0.85 5.46
N LEU A 110 7.26 -0.75 5.03
CA LEU A 110 8.37 -1.58 5.50
C LEU A 110 9.01 -0.90 6.70
N PHE A 111 9.25 -1.65 7.76
CA PHE A 111 10.03 -1.25 8.93
C PHE A 111 11.42 -1.84 8.82
N THR A 112 12.44 -1.00 8.99
CA THR A 112 13.85 -1.38 8.91
C THR A 112 14.56 -1.08 10.23
N ASP A 113 15.59 -1.85 10.57
CA ASP A 113 16.36 -1.70 11.82
C ASP A 113 17.16 -0.40 11.90
N ARG A 114 17.27 0.33 10.78
CA ARG A 114 17.97 1.61 10.64
C ARG A 114 17.35 2.45 9.53
N HIS A 115 17.66 3.73 9.50
CA HIS A 115 17.37 4.57 8.34
C HIS A 115 18.16 4.08 7.12
N LEU A 116 17.49 4.00 5.97
CA LEU A 116 18.12 3.69 4.70
C LEU A 116 18.58 4.98 4.00
N GLY A 117 19.87 5.06 3.66
CA GLY A 117 20.42 6.14 2.86
C GLY A 117 19.98 6.05 1.39
N LEU A 118 20.36 7.04 0.58
CA LEU A 118 19.96 7.10 -0.84
C LEU A 118 20.41 5.87 -1.63
N ASP A 119 21.62 5.36 -1.39
CA ASP A 119 22.15 4.18 -2.07
C ASP A 119 21.37 2.91 -1.67
N ASP A 120 21.04 2.75 -0.39
CA ASP A 120 20.21 1.65 0.10
C ASP A 120 18.80 1.70 -0.50
N LEU A 121 18.20 2.90 -0.57
CA LEU A 121 16.88 3.10 -1.18
C LEU A 121 16.88 2.78 -2.67
N ALA A 122 17.91 3.21 -3.41
CA ALA A 122 18.08 2.88 -4.81
C ALA A 122 18.25 1.36 -5.02
N ALA A 123 19.08 0.73 -4.19
CA ALA A 123 19.30 -0.72 -4.23
C ALA A 123 18.04 -1.51 -3.86
N LEU A 124 17.27 -1.07 -2.85
CA LEU A 124 15.99 -1.64 -2.47
C LEU A 124 14.96 -1.50 -3.60
N HIS A 125 14.91 -0.33 -4.25
CA HIS A 125 14.03 -0.10 -5.39
C HIS A 125 14.33 -1.07 -6.53
N LEU A 126 15.59 -1.21 -6.92
CA LEU A 126 16.00 -2.16 -7.97
C LEU A 126 15.66 -3.60 -7.57
N PHE A 127 15.96 -3.99 -6.33
CA PHE A 127 15.67 -5.33 -5.82
C PHE A 127 14.18 -5.66 -5.87
N VAL A 128 13.32 -4.77 -5.39
CA VAL A 128 11.86 -4.96 -5.38
C VAL A 128 11.33 -4.98 -6.81
N ARG A 129 11.76 -4.01 -7.64
CA ARG A 129 11.28 -3.84 -9.02
C ARG A 129 11.57 -5.05 -9.90
N GLU A 130 12.79 -5.55 -9.89
CA GLU A 130 13.16 -6.73 -10.70
C GLU A 130 12.31 -7.94 -10.36
N ARG A 131 12.07 -8.18 -9.07
CA ARG A 131 11.31 -9.34 -8.61
C ARG A 131 9.83 -9.18 -8.85
N TRP A 132 9.32 -7.98 -8.66
CA TRP A 132 7.94 -7.64 -8.96
C TRP A 132 7.63 -7.84 -10.44
N ILE A 133 8.41 -7.24 -11.33
CA ILE A 133 8.25 -7.38 -12.79
C ILE A 133 8.36 -8.85 -13.20
N ARG A 134 9.41 -9.54 -12.77
CA ARG A 134 9.62 -10.95 -13.11
C ARG A 134 8.44 -11.82 -12.70
N ARG A 135 7.89 -11.60 -11.52
CA ARG A 135 6.77 -12.40 -11.03
C ARG A 135 5.46 -12.08 -11.75
N VAL A 136 5.17 -10.80 -11.97
CA VAL A 136 3.99 -10.36 -12.75
C VAL A 136 4.01 -10.95 -14.15
N VAL A 137 5.15 -10.90 -14.83
CA VAL A 137 5.32 -11.48 -16.17
C VAL A 137 5.19 -13.01 -16.15
N ALA A 138 5.77 -13.67 -15.14
CA ALA A 138 5.65 -15.14 -14.99
C ALA A 138 4.21 -15.61 -14.74
N LEU A 139 3.33 -14.72 -14.27
CA LEU A 139 1.89 -14.98 -14.11
C LEU A 139 1.07 -14.67 -15.39
N GLY A 140 1.74 -14.33 -16.50
CA GLY A 140 1.11 -14.07 -17.79
C GLY A 140 0.65 -12.62 -18.00
N PHE A 141 0.98 -11.69 -17.10
CA PHE A 141 0.63 -10.29 -17.26
C PHE A 141 1.71 -9.50 -17.97
N ARG A 142 1.35 -8.36 -18.55
CA ARG A 142 2.32 -7.43 -19.14
C ARG A 142 3.27 -6.89 -18.06
N ALA A 143 4.50 -6.59 -18.45
CA ALA A 143 5.46 -5.98 -17.55
C ALA A 143 4.94 -4.62 -17.05
N PRO A 144 4.99 -4.35 -15.74
CA PRO A 144 4.73 -3.02 -15.20
C PRO A 144 5.67 -1.96 -15.77
N GLY A 145 5.16 -0.75 -15.96
CA GLY A 145 5.96 0.37 -16.45
C GLY A 145 7.11 0.73 -15.51
N ILE A 146 8.19 1.24 -16.09
CA ILE A 146 9.43 1.56 -15.36
C ILE A 146 9.18 2.54 -14.20
N HIS A 147 8.32 3.53 -14.42
CA HIS A 147 8.04 4.59 -13.44
C HIS A 147 6.76 4.38 -12.63
N THR A 148 5.93 3.39 -13.02
CA THR A 148 4.59 3.21 -12.44
C THR A 148 4.43 1.90 -11.68
N GLY A 149 5.24 0.89 -11.98
CA GLY A 149 5.09 -0.44 -11.40
C GLY A 149 5.51 -0.55 -9.94
N VAL A 150 6.57 0.16 -9.55
CA VAL A 150 7.11 0.18 -8.19
C VAL A 150 7.50 1.61 -7.84
N ARG A 151 7.00 2.09 -6.72
CA ARG A 151 7.37 3.38 -6.15
C ARG A 151 7.84 3.16 -4.71
N ILE A 152 8.93 3.81 -4.35
CA ILE A 152 9.52 3.76 -3.01
C ILE A 152 9.68 5.18 -2.50
N LEU A 153 9.31 5.39 -1.23
CA LEU A 153 9.43 6.66 -0.53
C LEU A 153 9.99 6.43 0.87
N PRO A 154 11.06 7.10 1.26
CA PRO A 154 11.50 7.11 2.65
C PRO A 154 10.44 7.79 3.52
N VAL A 155 10.24 7.28 4.73
CA VAL A 155 9.40 7.90 5.74
C VAL A 155 10.32 8.50 6.80
N THR A 156 10.38 9.83 6.87
CA THR A 156 11.30 10.55 7.76
C THR A 156 10.65 11.06 9.05
N GLY A 157 9.34 10.83 9.22
CA GLY A 157 8.54 11.20 10.40
C GLY A 157 7.09 10.84 10.17
N ALA A 158 6.28 10.85 11.23
CA ALA A 158 4.83 10.64 11.11
C ALA A 158 4.18 11.64 10.14
N ASP A 159 4.73 12.87 10.08
CA ASP A 159 4.27 13.93 9.18
C ASP A 159 4.99 13.94 7.82
N GLY A 160 6.06 13.16 7.66
CA GLY A 160 6.94 13.22 6.49
C GLY A 160 6.32 12.71 5.20
N MET A 161 5.32 11.84 5.26
CA MET A 161 4.52 11.44 4.10
C MET A 161 3.49 12.49 3.69
N GLY A 162 2.98 13.29 4.64
CA GLY A 162 2.02 14.35 4.36
C GLY A 162 2.54 15.36 3.34
N ALA A 163 3.78 15.82 3.50
CA ALA A 163 4.41 16.78 2.60
C ALA A 163 4.64 16.25 1.17
N TYR A 164 4.74 14.93 0.99
CA TYR A 164 4.89 14.32 -0.33
C TYR A 164 3.56 14.01 -0.99
N LEU A 165 2.57 13.57 -0.23
CA LEU A 165 1.24 13.23 -0.75
C LEU A 165 0.43 14.48 -1.09
N THR A 166 0.63 15.59 -0.38
CA THR A 166 0.03 16.89 -0.70
C THR A 166 0.55 17.50 -2.01
N LYS A 167 1.76 17.13 -2.48
CA LYS A 167 2.26 17.55 -3.81
C LYS A 167 1.53 16.90 -5.00
N VAL A 168 0.62 15.97 -4.76
CA VAL A 168 -0.04 15.19 -5.81
C VAL A 168 -1.54 15.46 -5.93
N GLY A 169 -2.11 16.33 -5.10
CA GLY A 169 -3.52 16.72 -5.20
C GLY A 169 -3.83 17.95 -4.36
N ASP A 170 -4.43 18.96 -4.97
CA ASP A 170 -4.92 20.20 -4.35
C ASP A 170 -6.22 19.98 -3.51
N ASP A 171 -6.39 18.84 -2.87
CA ASP A 171 -7.54 18.60 -2.00
C ASP A 171 -7.13 18.72 -0.54
N GLU A 172 -7.72 19.69 0.16
CA GLU A 172 -7.71 19.85 1.61
C GLU A 172 -8.42 18.66 2.29
N GLY A 173 -7.76 17.51 2.29
CA GLY A 173 -8.18 16.31 3.02
C GLY A 173 -7.48 16.19 4.38
N PRO A 174 -7.95 15.32 5.29
CA PRO A 174 -7.28 15.06 6.56
C PRO A 174 -5.82 14.64 6.30
N ALA A 175 -4.93 15.03 7.22
CA ALA A 175 -3.49 14.78 7.11
C ALA A 175 -3.19 13.37 6.60
N HIS A 176 -2.48 13.28 5.48
CA HIS A 176 -2.11 12.00 4.86
C HIS A 176 -0.93 11.39 5.60
N THR A 177 -1.23 10.71 6.70
CA THR A 177 -0.24 9.91 7.43
C THR A 177 -0.09 8.53 6.78
N PRO A 178 1.00 7.78 7.03
CA PRO A 178 1.15 6.39 6.59
C PRO A 178 0.00 5.51 7.06
N GLY A 179 -0.52 5.71 8.26
CA GLY A 179 -1.66 4.98 8.78
C GLY A 179 -2.95 5.26 8.01
N VAL A 180 -3.21 6.53 7.71
CA VAL A 180 -4.36 6.92 6.86
C VAL A 180 -4.23 6.32 5.46
N GLU A 181 -3.05 6.39 4.85
CA GLU A 181 -2.82 5.83 3.51
C GLU A 181 -3.03 4.30 3.47
N LEU A 182 -2.65 3.59 4.53
CA LEU A 182 -2.81 2.14 4.61
C LEU A 182 -4.22 1.71 5.05
N ALA A 183 -4.84 2.40 5.99
CA ALA A 183 -6.08 1.95 6.60
C ALA A 183 -7.33 2.60 6.00
N ARG A 184 -7.24 3.83 5.50
CA ARG A 184 -8.38 4.66 5.09
C ARG A 184 -8.54 4.78 3.57
N TRP A 185 -8.38 3.66 2.84
CA TRP A 185 -8.61 3.64 1.40
C TRP A 185 -10.06 4.02 1.00
N ASP A 186 -11.00 3.99 1.93
CA ASP A 186 -12.39 4.45 1.78
C ASP A 186 -12.51 5.97 1.55
N LEU A 187 -11.54 6.76 2.01
CA LEU A 187 -11.51 8.21 1.83
C LEU A 187 -10.93 8.64 0.48
N LYS A 188 -10.24 7.72 -0.22
CA LYS A 188 -9.60 8.05 -1.49
C LYS A 188 -10.62 8.21 -2.60
N ARG A 189 -10.58 9.37 -3.26
CA ARG A 189 -11.28 9.60 -4.52
C ARG A 189 -10.38 9.12 -5.65
N GLY A 190 -10.92 8.29 -6.55
CA GLY A 190 -10.17 7.84 -7.73
C GLY A 190 -9.67 9.04 -8.55
N ARG A 191 -8.39 9.05 -8.92
CA ARG A 191 -7.75 10.12 -9.70
C ARG A 191 -8.29 10.27 -11.13
N SER A 192 -8.91 9.23 -11.67
CA SER A 192 -9.53 9.29 -12.99
C SER A 192 -11.03 9.51 -12.86
N TRP A 193 -11.56 10.41 -13.68
CA TRP A 193 -13.00 10.67 -13.77
C TRP A 193 -13.75 9.34 -13.99
N GLY A 194 -14.69 8.98 -13.07
CA GLY A 194 -15.45 7.74 -13.13
C GLY A 194 -14.83 6.52 -12.43
N SER A 195 -13.64 6.62 -11.79
CA SER A 195 -13.10 5.54 -10.97
C SER A 195 -13.83 5.46 -9.62
N ARG A 196 -14.33 4.28 -9.27
CA ARG A 196 -15.14 4.04 -8.05
C ARG A 196 -14.47 3.02 -7.16
N SER A 197 -14.57 3.21 -5.84
CA SER A 197 -14.25 2.16 -4.87
C SER A 197 -15.32 1.05 -4.91
N PRO A 198 -14.99 -0.18 -4.47
CA PRO A 198 -15.97 -1.28 -4.43
C PRO A 198 -17.26 -0.92 -3.68
N PHE A 199 -17.19 -0.08 -2.66
CA PHE A 199 -18.38 0.38 -1.91
C PHE A 199 -19.29 1.29 -2.75
N ARG A 200 -18.71 2.14 -3.60
CA ARG A 200 -19.47 3.01 -4.51
C ARG A 200 -20.00 2.30 -5.75
N ILE A 201 -19.59 1.05 -5.97
CA ILE A 201 -20.15 0.20 -7.04
C ILE A 201 -21.41 -0.49 -6.55
N LEU A 202 -21.53 -0.68 -5.23
CA LEU A 202 -22.67 -1.33 -4.58
C LEU A 202 -23.81 -0.35 -4.19
N GLU A 203 -23.59 0.96 -4.32
CA GLU A 203 -24.58 2.02 -4.23
C GLU A 203 -25.30 2.22 -5.57
#